data_68c0edb6db9b6baba9f57fbeaedc87aa
#
_entry.id   68c0edb6db9b6baba9f57fbeaedc87aa
#
_cell.length_a   1.000
_cell.length_b   1.000
_cell.length_c   1.000
_cell.angle_alpha   90.00
_cell.angle_beta   90.00
_cell.angle_gamma   90.00
#
_symmetry.space_group_name_H-M   'P 1'
#
loop_
_entity.id
_entity.type
_entity.pdbx_description
1 polymer ?
#
loop_
_entity_poly.entity_id
_entity_poly.type
_entity_poly.pdbx_seq_one_letter_code
_entity_poly.pdbx_strand_id
1 'polypeptide(L)'
;MSHVVHRNLREAPAIAVSGRGIWLRDASGHEVIDGSGGAAVACLGHGHPHVVQAMKDQIDKLCYAHTALFTAESAERLADMLVGHAPGGLTHAYFVSSGSEGMEAALKMARQWALEVGQPSRTKFIARRQSYHGNTLGALAAGGNAMRRAPYAPILSDAFSHVSPCYAYRDRRDDESDADYVTRLAEELEAEFQRLGPHNVIAFCAETVVGATLGCATALPGYFPAMKAVCERHGALLILDEVMSGMGRTGTLHAWEQEGITPDIQVIAKGLGGGYQPIGGILVHGRVIEALTRGSGTFKHGQTYQAHPVACAAALAVQEVIRDEKLLDNAKAMGALLEQGLTERLGNHANIGDIRGRGLFWAIELVRDRATKAVFDPALALNERIKKEAFDRGLACYPMGGTIDGKHGDHVILAPPYVVTATEVGMIVERF
;
A
#
# COMPACT_ATOMS: atom_id res chain seq x y z
N MET A 1 8.80 22.69 -24.42
CA MET A 1 9.34 22.37 -23.08
C MET A 1 8.17 22.21 -22.12
N SER A 2 8.18 21.20 -21.26
CA SER A 2 7.17 21.06 -20.21
C SER A 2 7.53 21.97 -19.02
N HIS A 3 6.53 22.62 -18.42
CA HIS A 3 6.69 23.35 -17.16
C HIS A 3 6.36 22.48 -15.93
N VAL A 4 5.95 21.22 -16.14
CA VAL A 4 5.74 20.24 -15.07
C VAL A 4 7.08 19.60 -14.71
N VAL A 5 7.42 19.53 -13.42
CA VAL A 5 8.57 18.80 -12.93
C VAL A 5 8.25 17.30 -12.98
N HIS A 6 8.65 16.64 -14.06
CA HIS A 6 8.49 15.19 -14.23
C HIS A 6 9.52 14.41 -13.40
N ARG A 7 9.25 13.11 -13.15
CA ARG A 7 10.21 12.21 -12.47
C ARG A 7 11.52 12.06 -13.24
N ASN A 8 11.46 12.04 -14.59
CA ASN A 8 12.59 12.19 -15.47
C ASN A 8 12.59 13.60 -16.07
N LEU A 9 13.59 14.42 -15.74
CA LEU A 9 13.67 15.80 -16.24
C LEU A 9 14.24 15.89 -17.66
N ARG A 10 14.81 14.78 -18.16
CA ARG A 10 15.42 14.74 -19.51
C ARG A 10 14.44 14.29 -20.58
N GLU A 11 13.39 13.58 -20.18
CA GLU A 11 12.40 13.01 -21.09
C GLU A 11 11.00 13.14 -20.49
N ALA A 12 10.10 13.79 -21.21
CA ALA A 12 8.71 13.90 -20.78
C ALA A 12 7.96 12.60 -21.08
N PRO A 13 7.05 12.15 -20.19
CA PRO A 13 6.19 11.01 -20.48
C PRO A 13 5.18 11.30 -21.57
N ALA A 14 4.58 10.25 -22.16
CA ALA A 14 3.45 10.37 -23.07
C ALA A 14 2.27 11.10 -22.40
N ILE A 15 1.51 11.87 -23.18
CA ILE A 15 0.35 12.61 -22.69
C ILE A 15 -0.88 11.71 -22.81
N ALA A 16 -1.39 11.22 -21.69
CA ALA A 16 -2.67 10.51 -21.65
C ALA A 16 -3.81 11.50 -21.88
N VAL A 17 -4.72 11.18 -22.79
CA VAL A 17 -5.84 12.05 -23.18
C VAL A 17 -7.21 11.49 -22.79
N SER A 18 -7.32 10.17 -22.64
CA SER A 18 -8.57 9.51 -22.21
C SER A 18 -8.31 8.16 -21.57
N GLY A 19 -9.30 7.67 -20.79
CA GLY A 19 -9.30 6.34 -20.24
C GLY A 19 -10.71 5.80 -20.10
N ARG A 20 -10.90 4.48 -20.35
CA ARG A 20 -12.17 3.79 -20.17
C ARG A 20 -11.94 2.33 -19.77
N GLY A 21 -12.59 1.90 -18.71
CA GLY A 21 -12.33 0.56 -18.16
C GLY A 21 -10.85 0.41 -17.84
N ILE A 22 -10.19 -0.63 -18.34
CA ILE A 22 -8.75 -0.84 -18.13
C ILE A 22 -7.85 -0.18 -19.19
N TRP A 23 -8.42 0.58 -20.13
CA TRP A 23 -7.71 1.14 -21.26
C TRP A 23 -7.39 2.61 -21.06
N LEU A 24 -6.18 2.99 -21.42
CA LEU A 24 -5.69 4.35 -21.54
C LEU A 24 -5.32 4.63 -22.98
N ARG A 25 -5.52 5.89 -23.41
CA ARG A 25 -5.13 6.37 -24.74
C ARG A 25 -4.29 7.62 -24.61
N ASP A 26 -3.20 7.67 -25.33
CA ASP A 26 -2.33 8.85 -25.41
C ASP A 26 -2.67 9.77 -26.58
N ALA A 27 -1.99 10.93 -26.63
CA ALA A 27 -2.20 11.95 -27.66
C ALA A 27 -1.77 11.50 -29.09
N SER A 28 -0.98 10.44 -29.21
CA SER A 28 -0.64 9.84 -30.51
C SER A 28 -1.70 8.85 -31.01
N GLY A 29 -2.66 8.50 -30.16
CA GLY A 29 -3.67 7.47 -30.42
C GLY A 29 -3.27 6.08 -29.97
N HIS A 30 -2.11 5.90 -29.35
CA HIS A 30 -1.68 4.62 -28.81
C HIS A 30 -2.56 4.20 -27.64
N GLU A 31 -3.11 2.98 -27.69
CA GLU A 31 -3.96 2.39 -26.67
C GLU A 31 -3.18 1.39 -25.82
N VAL A 32 -3.26 1.57 -24.52
CA VAL A 32 -2.49 0.81 -23.54
C VAL A 32 -3.42 0.21 -22.50
N ILE A 33 -3.26 -1.07 -22.18
CA ILE A 33 -3.89 -1.70 -21.02
C ILE A 33 -3.17 -1.20 -19.75
N ASP A 34 -3.92 -0.66 -18.80
CA ASP A 34 -3.42 -0.32 -17.48
C ASP A 34 -3.32 -1.59 -16.61
N GLY A 35 -2.28 -2.39 -16.86
CA GLY A 35 -2.02 -3.64 -16.16
C GLY A 35 -1.48 -3.47 -14.74
N SER A 36 -1.29 -2.23 -14.29
CA SER A 36 -0.79 -1.92 -12.94
C SER A 36 -1.68 -0.98 -12.13
N GLY A 37 -2.79 -0.49 -12.73
CA GLY A 37 -3.61 0.54 -12.08
C GLY A 37 -2.79 1.80 -11.71
N GLY A 38 -1.82 2.16 -12.55
CA GLY A 38 -0.77 3.11 -12.19
C GLY A 38 0.18 2.49 -11.15
N ALA A 39 0.05 2.87 -9.89
CA ALA A 39 0.74 2.25 -8.75
C ALA A 39 -0.26 1.50 -7.85
N ALA A 40 -1.06 0.60 -8.42
CA ALA A 40 -2.17 -0.14 -7.78
C ALA A 40 -3.30 0.79 -7.27
N VAL A 41 -3.57 1.88 -8.00
CA VAL A 41 -4.55 2.92 -7.60
C VAL A 41 -5.90 2.71 -8.27
N ALA A 42 -5.93 2.59 -9.62
CA ALA A 42 -7.13 2.58 -10.44
C ALA A 42 -7.90 1.25 -10.30
N CYS A 43 -8.48 1.00 -9.13
CA CYS A 43 -9.15 -0.26 -8.82
C CYS A 43 -10.42 -0.50 -9.66
N LEU A 44 -11.13 0.54 -10.08
CA LEU A 44 -12.29 0.46 -10.98
C LEU A 44 -11.93 0.77 -12.43
N GLY A 45 -10.65 0.94 -12.73
CA GLY A 45 -10.23 1.48 -14.02
C GLY A 45 -10.63 2.95 -14.17
N HIS A 46 -10.87 3.34 -15.41
CA HIS A 46 -11.04 4.75 -15.78
C HIS A 46 -12.48 5.05 -16.22
N GLY A 47 -13.02 6.20 -15.76
CA GLY A 47 -14.28 6.75 -16.24
C GLY A 47 -15.54 6.00 -15.80
N HIS A 48 -15.55 5.34 -14.63
CA HIS A 48 -16.74 4.64 -14.11
C HIS A 48 -17.90 5.63 -13.92
N PRO A 49 -19.07 5.42 -14.55
CA PRO A 49 -20.13 6.42 -14.62
C PRO A 49 -20.71 6.79 -13.25
N HIS A 50 -20.89 5.82 -12.35
CA HIS A 50 -21.41 6.07 -11.01
C HIS A 50 -20.49 7.02 -10.21
N VAL A 51 -19.18 6.77 -10.23
CA VAL A 51 -18.21 7.62 -9.51
C VAL A 51 -18.16 9.03 -10.11
N VAL A 52 -18.12 9.14 -11.43
CA VAL A 52 -18.12 10.43 -12.13
C VAL A 52 -19.38 11.24 -11.80
N GLN A 53 -20.55 10.59 -11.76
CA GLN A 53 -21.80 11.27 -11.42
C GLN A 53 -21.82 11.70 -9.95
N ALA A 54 -21.43 10.85 -9.02
CA ALA A 54 -21.37 11.18 -7.59
C ALA A 54 -20.46 12.39 -7.30
N MET A 55 -19.34 12.49 -8.04
CA MET A 55 -18.45 13.67 -7.94
C MET A 55 -19.14 14.95 -8.45
N LYS A 56 -19.83 14.89 -9.59
CA LYS A 56 -20.57 16.06 -10.13
C LYS A 56 -21.63 16.53 -9.16
N ASP A 57 -22.45 15.61 -8.65
CA ASP A 57 -23.53 15.91 -7.71
C ASP A 57 -22.98 16.53 -6.42
N GLN A 58 -21.83 16.05 -5.93
CA GLN A 58 -21.19 16.62 -4.74
C GLN A 58 -20.59 18.00 -5.02
N ILE A 59 -20.00 18.23 -6.20
CA ILE A 59 -19.49 19.57 -6.59
C ILE A 59 -20.63 20.57 -6.65
N ASP A 60 -21.77 20.19 -7.23
CA ASP A 60 -22.95 21.06 -7.31
C ASP A 60 -23.54 21.37 -5.93
N LYS A 61 -23.44 20.43 -4.98
CA LYS A 61 -23.96 20.57 -3.62
C LYS A 61 -23.01 21.35 -2.71
N LEU A 62 -21.73 20.94 -2.61
CA LEU A 62 -20.74 21.53 -1.73
C LEU A 62 -19.33 21.04 -2.07
N CYS A 63 -18.44 21.95 -2.46
CA CYS A 63 -17.05 21.60 -2.74
C CYS A 63 -16.19 21.45 -1.47
N TYR A 64 -16.36 22.35 -0.50
CA TYR A 64 -15.50 22.43 0.69
C TYR A 64 -16.25 22.98 1.90
N ALA A 65 -15.96 22.40 3.06
CA ALA A 65 -16.31 22.95 4.37
C ALA A 65 -15.16 22.70 5.35
N HIS A 66 -14.88 23.67 6.22
CA HIS A 66 -13.79 23.55 7.18
C HIS A 66 -14.19 22.68 8.37
N THR A 67 -13.42 21.62 8.63
CA THR A 67 -13.74 20.58 9.61
C THR A 67 -13.71 21.03 11.08
N ALA A 68 -13.20 22.21 11.38
CA ALA A 68 -13.34 22.80 12.72
C ALA A 68 -14.78 23.26 13.03
N LEU A 69 -15.64 23.43 12.01
CA LEU A 69 -17.00 23.95 12.15
C LEU A 69 -18.06 22.99 11.60
N PHE A 70 -17.72 22.22 10.59
CA PHE A 70 -18.66 21.37 9.86
C PHE A 70 -18.06 19.99 9.57
N THR A 71 -18.90 19.00 9.50
CA THR A 71 -18.61 17.75 8.78
C THR A 71 -19.38 17.72 7.46
N ALA A 72 -19.07 16.79 6.57
CA ALA A 72 -19.79 16.57 5.32
C ALA A 72 -20.50 15.22 5.33
N GLU A 73 -21.72 15.17 4.81
CA GLU A 73 -22.50 13.93 4.71
C GLU A 73 -21.72 12.82 3.99
N SER A 74 -20.98 13.16 2.93
CA SER A 74 -20.14 12.21 2.20
C SER A 74 -19.01 11.61 3.06
N ALA A 75 -18.44 12.39 3.98
CA ALA A 75 -17.41 11.92 4.90
C ALA A 75 -17.99 10.98 5.97
N GLU A 76 -19.12 11.33 6.56
CA GLU A 76 -19.82 10.49 7.55
C GLU A 76 -20.25 9.15 6.94
N ARG A 77 -20.88 9.18 5.75
CA ARG A 77 -21.30 7.96 5.04
C ARG A 77 -20.12 7.09 4.64
N LEU A 78 -19.00 7.68 4.21
CA LEU A 78 -17.79 6.91 3.90
C LEU A 78 -17.22 6.26 5.16
N ALA A 79 -17.17 6.98 6.29
CA ALA A 79 -16.73 6.44 7.56
C ALA A 79 -17.64 5.31 8.03
N ASP A 80 -18.96 5.49 7.98
CA ASP A 80 -19.94 4.45 8.33
C ASP A 80 -19.79 3.21 7.45
N MET A 81 -19.60 3.38 6.15
CA MET A 81 -19.37 2.26 5.24
C MET A 81 -18.11 1.45 5.57
N LEU A 82 -17.03 2.12 6.00
CA LEU A 82 -15.75 1.46 6.29
C LEU A 82 -15.70 0.86 7.71
N VAL A 83 -16.27 1.52 8.70
CA VAL A 83 -16.12 1.16 10.12
C VAL A 83 -17.41 1.10 10.91
N GLY A 84 -18.57 1.34 10.32
CA GLY A 84 -19.86 1.35 11.03
C GLY A 84 -20.23 0.00 11.68
N HIS A 85 -19.76 -1.11 11.12
CA HIS A 85 -19.88 -2.46 11.69
C HIS A 85 -18.66 -2.89 12.53
N ALA A 86 -17.74 -1.95 12.83
CA ALA A 86 -16.55 -2.13 13.64
C ALA A 86 -15.70 -3.37 13.25
N PRO A 87 -15.24 -3.51 11.97
CA PRO A 87 -14.50 -4.68 11.54
C PRO A 87 -13.24 -4.85 12.39
N GLY A 88 -13.11 -6.00 13.06
CA GLY A 88 -12.00 -6.28 13.98
C GLY A 88 -11.85 -5.27 15.14
N GLY A 89 -12.84 -4.43 15.42
CA GLY A 89 -12.78 -3.38 16.43
C GLY A 89 -12.30 -2.01 15.92
N LEU A 90 -12.08 -1.83 14.62
CA LEU A 90 -11.87 -0.53 14.00
C LEU A 90 -13.19 0.24 13.99
N THR A 91 -13.24 1.41 14.63
CA THR A 91 -14.50 2.13 14.91
C THR A 91 -14.54 3.55 14.35
N HIS A 92 -13.40 4.11 13.99
CA HIS A 92 -13.32 5.49 13.51
C HIS A 92 -12.40 5.60 12.29
N ALA A 93 -12.71 6.55 11.42
CA ALA A 93 -11.91 6.91 10.27
C ALA A 93 -11.45 8.38 10.36
N TYR A 94 -10.25 8.65 9.84
CA TYR A 94 -9.73 10.00 9.68
C TYR A 94 -9.21 10.15 8.26
N PHE A 95 -9.84 11.02 7.45
CA PHE A 95 -9.53 11.15 6.02
C PHE A 95 -8.59 12.31 5.74
N VAL A 96 -7.65 12.07 4.86
CA VAL A 96 -6.59 12.98 4.40
C VAL A 96 -6.45 12.90 2.88
N SER A 97 -5.48 13.59 2.28
CA SER A 97 -5.38 13.66 0.81
C SER A 97 -4.44 12.63 0.18
N SER A 98 -3.70 11.86 0.99
CA SER A 98 -2.73 10.86 0.47
C SER A 98 -2.37 9.80 1.51
N GLY A 99 -1.76 8.67 1.05
CA GLY A 99 -1.22 7.66 1.95
C GLY A 99 -0.06 8.15 2.80
N SER A 100 0.76 9.10 2.29
CA SER A 100 1.85 9.70 3.07
C SER A 100 1.31 10.51 4.25
N GLU A 101 0.25 11.30 4.03
CA GLU A 101 -0.44 12.02 5.10
C GLU A 101 -1.19 11.07 6.04
N GLY A 102 -1.72 9.95 5.52
CA GLY A 102 -2.30 8.89 6.34
C GLY A 102 -1.27 8.29 7.30
N MET A 103 -0.05 8.01 6.83
CA MET A 103 1.04 7.53 7.68
C MET A 103 1.43 8.59 8.73
N GLU A 104 1.56 9.87 8.36
CA GLU A 104 1.81 10.95 9.32
C GLU A 104 0.72 11.02 10.41
N ALA A 105 -0.55 10.87 10.00
CA ALA A 105 -1.68 10.83 10.95
C ALA A 105 -1.58 9.62 11.88
N ALA A 106 -1.22 8.42 11.35
CA ALA A 106 -1.05 7.21 12.15
C ALA A 106 0.06 7.35 13.19
N LEU A 107 1.23 7.86 12.78
CA LEU A 107 2.36 8.09 13.68
C LEU A 107 2.02 9.08 14.79
N LYS A 108 1.34 10.18 14.44
CA LYS A 108 0.93 11.20 15.42
C LYS A 108 -0.19 10.70 16.33
N MET A 109 -1.15 9.94 15.81
CA MET A 109 -2.21 9.31 16.60
C MET A 109 -1.60 8.34 17.63
N ALA A 110 -0.68 7.48 17.21
CA ALA A 110 0.01 6.54 18.08
C ALA A 110 0.85 7.27 19.16
N ARG A 111 1.54 8.35 18.79
CA ARG A 111 2.28 9.17 19.78
C ARG A 111 1.35 9.85 20.76
N GLN A 112 0.26 10.44 20.32
CA GLN A 112 -0.71 11.06 21.21
C GLN A 112 -1.37 10.05 22.13
N TRP A 113 -1.76 8.87 21.58
CA TRP A 113 -2.26 7.76 22.40
C TRP A 113 -1.30 7.43 23.57
N ALA A 114 0.00 7.33 23.30
CA ALA A 114 0.98 7.06 24.34
C ALA A 114 1.00 8.12 25.45
N LEU A 115 0.77 9.38 25.11
CA LEU A 115 0.63 10.46 26.10
C LEU A 115 -0.67 10.32 26.91
N GLU A 116 -1.79 10.02 26.24
CA GLU A 116 -3.11 9.93 26.89
C GLU A 116 -3.20 8.71 27.85
N VAL A 117 -2.42 7.66 27.60
CA VAL A 117 -2.31 6.50 28.53
C VAL A 117 -1.19 6.66 29.56
N GLY A 118 -0.63 7.86 29.72
CA GLY A 118 0.38 8.16 30.75
C GLY A 118 1.78 7.59 30.47
N GLN A 119 2.13 7.32 29.21
CA GLN A 119 3.42 6.74 28.80
C GLN A 119 4.26 7.72 27.94
N PRO A 120 4.67 8.89 28.46
CA PRO A 120 5.35 9.93 27.70
C PRO A 120 6.74 9.52 27.21
N SER A 121 7.38 8.52 27.84
CA SER A 121 8.68 7.95 27.42
C SER A 121 8.63 7.27 26.04
N ARG A 122 7.46 6.81 25.59
CA ARG A 122 7.32 6.17 24.27
C ARG A 122 7.53 7.18 23.15
N THR A 123 8.69 7.11 22.50
CA THR A 123 9.13 8.04 21.44
C THR A 123 9.71 7.35 20.22
N LYS A 124 9.83 6.01 20.23
CA LYS A 124 10.43 5.22 19.16
C LYS A 124 9.39 4.40 18.42
N PHE A 125 9.64 4.18 17.14
CA PHE A 125 8.88 3.28 16.27
C PHE A 125 9.82 2.22 15.71
N ILE A 126 9.30 1.03 15.47
CA ILE A 126 9.99 -0.03 14.73
C ILE A 126 9.25 -0.22 13.42
N ALA A 127 9.97 -0.29 12.30
CA ALA A 127 9.43 -0.62 10.98
C ALA A 127 10.30 -1.69 10.31
N ARG A 128 10.06 -2.00 9.04
CA ARG A 128 10.85 -3.02 8.34
C ARG A 128 11.84 -2.41 7.37
N ARG A 129 13.00 -3.03 7.21
CA ARG A 129 13.88 -2.76 6.08
C ARG A 129 13.15 -2.99 4.77
N GLN A 130 13.54 -2.27 3.72
CA GLN A 130 12.92 -2.36 2.39
C GLN A 130 11.40 -2.13 2.36
N SER A 131 10.85 -1.37 3.32
CA SER A 131 9.45 -0.94 3.31
C SER A 131 9.28 0.44 2.66
N TYR A 132 8.04 0.74 2.26
CA TYR A 132 7.66 2.05 1.76
C TYR A 132 6.36 2.52 2.43
N HIS A 133 6.45 3.63 3.16
CA HIS A 133 5.32 4.20 3.90
C HIS A 133 4.91 5.60 3.45
N GLY A 134 5.58 6.15 2.45
CA GLY A 134 5.28 7.47 1.90
C GLY A 134 6.53 8.32 1.65
N ASN A 135 6.32 9.59 1.30
CA ASN A 135 7.37 10.53 0.90
C ASN A 135 7.42 11.83 1.71
N THR A 136 6.56 12.00 2.72
CA THR A 136 6.75 13.02 3.75
C THR A 136 7.92 12.63 4.65
N LEU A 137 8.53 13.57 5.36
CA LEU A 137 9.74 13.27 6.15
C LEU A 137 9.50 12.20 7.21
N GLY A 138 8.34 12.19 7.91
CA GLY A 138 8.01 11.16 8.88
C GLY A 138 7.73 9.81 8.22
N ALA A 139 6.93 9.78 7.16
CA ALA A 139 6.64 8.55 6.41
C ALA A 139 7.90 7.98 5.73
N LEU A 140 8.80 8.84 5.22
CA LEU A 140 10.09 8.44 4.65
C LEU A 140 11.04 7.90 5.73
N ALA A 141 11.02 8.50 6.94
CA ALA A 141 11.80 8.02 8.08
C ALA A 141 11.32 6.64 8.56
N ALA A 142 9.99 6.39 8.56
CA ALA A 142 9.40 5.08 8.83
C ALA A 142 9.77 4.06 7.75
N GLY A 143 9.79 4.45 6.47
CA GLY A 143 10.20 3.59 5.37
C GLY A 143 11.64 3.09 5.50
N GLY A 144 11.89 1.84 5.10
CA GLY A 144 13.20 1.19 5.22
C GLY A 144 14.00 1.08 3.93
N ASN A 145 13.52 1.64 2.81
CA ASN A 145 14.24 1.57 1.53
C ASN A 145 15.42 2.53 1.50
N ALA A 146 16.64 1.99 1.52
CA ALA A 146 17.89 2.73 1.64
C ALA A 146 18.08 3.78 0.54
N MET A 147 17.78 3.45 -0.73
CA MET A 147 17.97 4.36 -1.86
C MET A 147 17.06 5.58 -1.80
N ARG A 148 15.80 5.41 -1.38
CA ARG A 148 14.85 6.52 -1.23
C ARG A 148 15.22 7.44 -0.07
N ARG A 149 15.84 6.90 0.98
CA ARG A 149 16.24 7.62 2.20
C ARG A 149 17.56 8.37 2.03
N ALA A 150 18.49 7.82 1.26
CA ALA A 150 19.87 8.30 1.17
C ALA A 150 20.00 9.82 0.92
N PRO A 151 19.29 10.44 -0.04
CA PRO A 151 19.40 11.88 -0.26
C PRO A 151 18.92 12.75 0.91
N TYR A 152 18.04 12.19 1.76
CA TYR A 152 17.37 12.92 2.85
C TYR A 152 17.83 12.46 4.24
N ALA A 153 18.76 11.50 4.32
CA ALA A 153 19.22 10.93 5.58
C ALA A 153 19.57 11.97 6.65
N PRO A 154 20.25 13.09 6.33
CA PRO A 154 20.64 14.10 7.34
C PRO A 154 19.47 14.84 8.00
N ILE A 155 18.27 14.80 7.41
CA ILE A 155 17.08 15.50 7.91
C ILE A 155 15.95 14.56 8.35
N LEU A 156 16.18 13.23 8.31
CA LEU A 156 15.20 12.25 8.78
C LEU A 156 15.26 12.10 10.30
N SER A 157 14.10 11.85 10.91
CA SER A 157 14.00 11.60 12.34
C SER A 157 14.72 10.30 12.75
N ASP A 158 15.39 10.32 13.88
CA ASP A 158 16.01 9.16 14.55
C ASP A 158 15.03 8.34 15.40
N ALA A 159 13.75 8.69 15.37
CA ALA A 159 12.71 7.98 16.10
C ALA A 159 12.43 6.56 15.55
N PHE A 160 12.96 6.23 14.39
CA PHE A 160 12.68 4.96 13.69
C PHE A 160 13.85 3.99 13.71
N SER A 161 13.53 2.74 14.01
CA SER A 161 14.43 1.60 13.86
C SER A 161 13.84 0.59 12.88
N HIS A 162 14.67 -0.29 12.30
CA HIS A 162 14.23 -1.18 11.24
C HIS A 162 14.70 -2.61 11.46
N VAL A 163 13.75 -3.55 11.43
CA VAL A 163 13.97 -5.00 11.47
C VAL A 163 13.81 -5.63 10.09
N SER A 164 14.10 -6.91 9.94
CA SER A 164 13.99 -7.64 8.68
C SER A 164 12.53 -7.72 8.19
N PRO A 165 12.29 -7.66 6.87
CA PRO A 165 11.00 -7.99 6.29
C PRO A 165 10.77 -9.50 6.33
N CYS A 166 9.51 -9.95 6.21
CA CYS A 166 9.20 -11.34 5.87
C CYS A 166 9.35 -11.52 4.35
N TYR A 167 10.51 -12.01 3.92
CA TYR A 167 10.84 -12.18 2.50
C TYR A 167 11.42 -13.58 2.25
N ALA A 168 10.55 -14.58 2.34
CA ALA A 168 10.93 -15.99 2.37
C ALA A 168 11.76 -16.43 1.14
N TYR A 169 11.44 -15.92 -0.06
CA TYR A 169 12.18 -16.26 -1.28
C TYR A 169 13.70 -16.03 -1.14
N ARG A 170 14.12 -14.96 -0.45
CA ARG A 170 15.55 -14.62 -0.32
C ARG A 170 16.14 -14.87 1.05
N ASP A 171 15.36 -14.67 2.13
CA ASP A 171 15.91 -14.53 3.47
C ASP A 171 15.68 -15.78 4.35
N ARG A 172 14.75 -16.67 3.95
CA ARG A 172 14.59 -17.98 4.62
C ARG A 172 15.77 -18.87 4.25
N ARG A 173 16.39 -19.49 5.26
CA ARG A 173 17.53 -20.40 5.08
C ARG A 173 17.05 -21.72 4.50
N ASP A 174 17.93 -22.45 3.81
CA ASP A 174 17.57 -23.72 3.16
C ASP A 174 17.19 -24.83 4.17
N ASP A 175 17.75 -24.77 5.39
CA ASP A 175 17.50 -25.67 6.50
C ASP A 175 16.37 -25.21 7.45
N GLU A 176 15.71 -24.09 7.16
CA GLU A 176 14.73 -23.44 8.00
C GLU A 176 13.31 -23.72 7.48
N SER A 177 12.41 -24.19 8.33
CA SER A 177 10.99 -24.26 8.00
C SER A 177 10.35 -22.85 7.96
N ASP A 178 9.17 -22.73 7.37
CA ASP A 178 8.42 -21.47 7.39
C ASP A 178 8.15 -20.99 8.82
N ALA A 179 7.83 -21.91 9.73
CA ALA A 179 7.57 -21.61 11.14
C ALA A 179 8.83 -21.15 11.88
N ASP A 180 9.98 -21.78 11.62
CA ASP A 180 11.27 -21.38 12.22
C ASP A 180 11.69 -19.99 11.73
N TYR A 181 11.48 -19.72 10.43
CA TYR A 181 11.74 -18.40 9.87
C TYR A 181 10.86 -17.32 10.52
N VAL A 182 9.56 -17.57 10.67
CA VAL A 182 8.63 -16.66 11.37
C VAL A 182 9.07 -16.45 12.81
N THR A 183 9.48 -17.51 13.52
CA THR A 183 10.00 -17.43 14.89
C THR A 183 11.23 -16.55 14.98
N ARG A 184 12.20 -16.74 14.08
CA ARG A 184 13.42 -15.90 14.01
C ARG A 184 13.11 -14.42 13.77
N LEU A 185 12.12 -14.11 12.92
CA LEU A 185 11.71 -12.73 12.70
C LEU A 185 11.01 -12.12 13.94
N ALA A 186 10.25 -12.92 14.68
CA ALA A 186 9.64 -12.49 15.93
C ALA A 186 10.69 -12.27 17.03
N GLU A 187 11.71 -13.12 17.11
CA GLU A 187 12.84 -12.94 18.00
C GLU A 187 13.67 -11.68 17.65
N GLU A 188 13.85 -11.38 16.35
CA GLU A 188 14.50 -10.14 15.92
C GLU A 188 13.69 -8.92 16.38
N LEU A 189 12.37 -8.94 16.23
CA LEU A 189 11.50 -7.86 16.70
C LEU A 189 11.58 -7.72 18.23
N GLU A 190 11.51 -8.82 18.96
CA GLU A 190 11.67 -8.84 20.43
C GLU A 190 13.01 -8.24 20.85
N ALA A 191 14.12 -8.68 20.22
CA ALA A 191 15.46 -8.17 20.50
C ALA A 191 15.55 -6.65 20.24
N GLU A 192 14.87 -6.16 19.22
CA GLU A 192 14.84 -4.73 18.89
C GLU A 192 14.04 -3.93 19.94
N PHE A 193 12.92 -4.47 20.46
CA PHE A 193 12.24 -3.87 21.60
C PHE A 193 13.15 -3.78 22.82
N GLN A 194 13.91 -4.84 23.12
CA GLN A 194 14.85 -4.83 24.25
C GLN A 194 15.96 -3.81 24.05
N ARG A 195 16.52 -3.72 22.83
CA ARG A 195 17.60 -2.76 22.50
C ARG A 195 17.16 -1.30 22.65
N LEU A 196 15.94 -0.98 22.26
CA LEU A 196 15.38 0.38 22.36
C LEU A 196 14.87 0.72 23.77
N GLY A 197 14.67 -0.30 24.61
CA GLY A 197 13.93 -0.23 25.85
C GLY A 197 12.42 -0.34 25.57
N PRO A 198 11.75 -1.43 25.98
CA PRO A 198 10.37 -1.72 25.61
C PRO A 198 9.37 -0.57 25.89
N HIS A 199 9.58 0.15 26.98
CA HIS A 199 8.78 1.30 27.40
C HIS A 199 9.00 2.57 26.54
N ASN A 200 9.97 2.55 25.63
CA ASN A 200 10.21 3.65 24.71
C ASN A 200 9.54 3.44 23.33
N VAL A 201 9.09 2.23 23.02
CA VAL A 201 8.52 1.89 21.71
C VAL A 201 7.02 2.17 21.70
N ILE A 202 6.56 2.97 20.74
CA ILE A 202 5.15 3.33 20.52
C ILE A 202 4.44 2.23 19.73
N ALA A 203 5.02 1.86 18.58
CA ALA A 203 4.39 0.95 17.63
C ALA A 203 5.41 0.21 16.76
N PHE A 204 4.97 -0.95 16.25
CA PHE A 204 5.54 -1.61 15.07
C PHE A 204 4.70 -1.26 13.84
N CYS A 205 5.38 -0.85 12.75
CA CYS A 205 4.75 -0.44 11.48
C CYS A 205 5.15 -1.42 10.37
N ALA A 206 4.18 -1.92 9.61
CA ALA A 206 4.43 -2.86 8.51
C ALA A 206 3.38 -2.73 7.40
N GLU A 207 3.78 -2.97 6.15
CA GLU A 207 2.83 -3.24 5.05
C GLU A 207 2.28 -4.67 5.20
N THR A 208 0.98 -4.88 5.07
CA THR A 208 0.39 -6.24 5.16
C THR A 208 0.88 -7.12 4.01
N VAL A 209 0.91 -6.58 2.78
CA VAL A 209 1.65 -7.14 1.65
C VAL A 209 2.60 -6.06 1.17
N VAL A 210 3.90 -6.36 1.12
CA VAL A 210 4.90 -5.37 0.73
C VAL A 210 4.75 -5.05 -0.75
N GLY A 211 4.51 -3.78 -1.05
CA GLY A 211 4.25 -3.36 -2.43
C GLY A 211 5.50 -3.10 -3.25
N ALA A 212 5.74 -1.83 -3.55
CA ALA A 212 6.70 -1.35 -4.55
C ALA A 212 8.16 -1.72 -4.29
N THR A 213 8.56 -2.00 -3.06
CA THR A 213 9.97 -2.19 -2.70
C THR A 213 10.44 -3.64 -2.72
N LEU A 214 9.54 -4.59 -2.44
CA LEU A 214 9.82 -6.04 -2.49
C LEU A 214 8.96 -6.79 -3.50
N GLY A 215 8.13 -6.09 -4.29
CA GLY A 215 7.28 -6.72 -5.30
C GLY A 215 6.31 -7.73 -4.72
N CYS A 216 5.19 -7.25 -4.18
CA CYS A 216 4.06 -8.02 -3.70
C CYS A 216 4.43 -9.14 -2.72
N ALA A 217 5.48 -8.94 -1.90
CA ALA A 217 5.92 -9.95 -0.92
C ALA A 217 4.85 -10.14 0.16
N THR A 218 4.25 -11.32 0.18
CA THR A 218 3.28 -11.76 1.18
C THR A 218 3.99 -12.32 2.40
N ALA A 219 3.43 -12.08 3.58
CA ALA A 219 3.93 -12.72 4.79
C ALA A 219 3.62 -14.22 4.79
N LEU A 220 4.50 -15.00 5.43
CA LEU A 220 4.24 -16.41 5.69
C LEU A 220 3.14 -16.57 6.76
N PRO A 221 2.39 -17.68 6.72
CA PRO A 221 1.39 -17.98 7.75
C PRO A 221 1.95 -17.84 9.17
N GLY A 222 1.24 -17.14 10.05
CA GLY A 222 1.64 -16.93 11.43
C GLY A 222 2.54 -15.71 11.68
N TYR A 223 3.08 -15.06 10.64
CA TYR A 223 3.96 -13.90 10.81
C TYR A 223 3.27 -12.74 11.56
N PHE A 224 2.14 -12.26 11.07
CA PHE A 224 1.45 -11.13 11.73
C PHE A 224 0.91 -11.47 13.12
N PRO A 225 0.34 -12.65 13.38
CA PRO A 225 0.06 -13.10 14.75
C PRO A 225 1.29 -13.04 15.69
N ALA A 226 2.46 -13.51 15.23
CA ALA A 226 3.69 -13.47 16.01
C ALA A 226 4.16 -12.01 16.28
N MET A 227 4.16 -11.14 15.26
CA MET A 227 4.51 -9.72 15.42
C MET A 227 3.56 -9.01 16.38
N LYS A 228 2.25 -9.26 16.26
CA LYS A 228 1.24 -8.69 17.15
C LYS A 228 1.45 -9.14 18.59
N ALA A 229 1.74 -10.42 18.81
CA ALA A 229 2.01 -10.93 20.15
C ALA A 229 3.23 -10.27 20.81
N VAL A 230 4.28 -9.96 20.03
CA VAL A 230 5.42 -9.15 20.53
C VAL A 230 4.95 -7.76 20.92
N CYS A 231 4.20 -7.07 20.07
CA CYS A 231 3.68 -5.73 20.37
C CYS A 231 2.82 -5.73 21.66
N GLU A 232 1.92 -6.70 21.79
CA GLU A 232 1.01 -6.82 22.94
C GLU A 232 1.75 -7.05 24.26
N ARG A 233 2.81 -7.91 24.26
CA ARG A 233 3.66 -8.12 25.46
C ARG A 233 4.28 -6.84 25.98
N HIS A 234 4.62 -5.93 25.09
CA HIS A 234 5.25 -4.65 25.43
C HIS A 234 4.29 -3.46 25.48
N GLY A 235 2.98 -3.71 25.30
CA GLY A 235 1.96 -2.67 25.29
C GLY A 235 2.17 -1.63 24.18
N ALA A 236 2.77 -2.03 23.06
CA ALA A 236 2.94 -1.20 21.87
C ALA A 236 1.78 -1.42 20.88
N LEU A 237 1.56 -0.45 19.99
CA LEU A 237 0.56 -0.55 18.94
C LEU A 237 1.10 -1.28 17.72
N LEU A 238 0.18 -1.90 16.96
CA LEU A 238 0.43 -2.41 15.61
C LEU A 238 -0.20 -1.45 14.58
N ILE A 239 0.63 -0.86 13.71
CA ILE A 239 0.19 -0.05 12.57
C ILE A 239 0.39 -0.86 11.31
N LEU A 240 -0.70 -1.13 10.56
CA LEU A 240 -0.61 -1.78 9.26
C LEU A 240 -0.85 -0.78 8.14
N ASP A 241 0.12 -0.70 7.24
CA ASP A 241 0.02 0.06 6.00
C ASP A 241 -0.62 -0.81 4.92
N GLU A 242 -1.85 -0.49 4.59
CA GLU A 242 -2.62 -1.13 3.53
C GLU A 242 -2.91 -0.20 2.35
N VAL A 243 -2.07 0.80 2.18
CA VAL A 243 -2.19 1.75 1.06
C VAL A 243 -2.16 1.05 -0.30
N MET A 244 -1.37 -0.03 -0.46
CA MET A 244 -1.36 -0.82 -1.69
C MET A 244 -2.22 -2.08 -1.59
N SER A 245 -2.22 -2.76 -0.46
CA SER A 245 -2.80 -4.10 -0.30
C SER A 245 -4.26 -4.11 0.13
N GLY A 246 -4.76 -3.02 0.70
CA GLY A 246 -6.14 -2.92 1.17
C GLY A 246 -7.15 -2.54 0.09
N MET A 247 -8.37 -2.24 0.52
CA MET A 247 -9.49 -1.77 -0.32
C MET A 247 -9.81 -2.73 -1.47
N GLY A 248 -9.69 -4.03 -1.23
CA GLY A 248 -10.05 -5.07 -2.20
C GLY A 248 -8.89 -5.63 -3.02
N ARG A 249 -7.73 -5.00 -3.05
CA ARG A 249 -6.60 -5.36 -3.93
C ARG A 249 -6.15 -6.83 -3.78
N THR A 250 -6.15 -7.35 -2.57
CA THR A 250 -5.75 -8.73 -2.26
C THR A 250 -6.92 -9.72 -2.19
N GLY A 251 -8.14 -9.28 -2.58
CA GLY A 251 -9.33 -10.11 -2.62
C GLY A 251 -10.23 -10.00 -1.38
N THR A 252 -9.82 -9.34 -0.33
CA THR A 252 -10.63 -8.93 0.84
C THR A 252 -10.61 -7.41 0.98
N LEU A 253 -11.59 -6.82 1.67
CA LEU A 253 -11.61 -5.37 1.85
C LEU A 253 -10.37 -4.89 2.58
N HIS A 254 -10.00 -5.57 3.65
CA HIS A 254 -8.76 -5.36 4.38
C HIS A 254 -7.84 -6.58 4.19
N ALA A 255 -6.57 -6.36 3.86
CA ALA A 255 -5.63 -7.47 3.65
C ALA A 255 -5.32 -8.22 4.97
N TRP A 256 -5.38 -7.52 6.12
CA TRP A 256 -5.15 -8.10 7.45
C TRP A 256 -6.20 -9.17 7.84
N GLU A 257 -7.39 -9.17 7.21
CA GLU A 257 -8.41 -10.23 7.43
C GLU A 257 -7.84 -11.61 7.10
N GLN A 258 -6.98 -11.71 6.08
CA GLN A 258 -6.34 -12.95 5.65
C GLN A 258 -5.18 -13.37 6.56
N GLU A 259 -4.70 -12.46 7.42
CA GLU A 259 -3.64 -12.72 8.40
C GLU A 259 -4.21 -13.14 9.78
N GLY A 260 -5.52 -13.15 9.95
CA GLY A 260 -6.19 -13.54 11.19
C GLY A 260 -5.91 -12.60 12.37
N ILE A 261 -5.58 -11.33 12.11
CA ILE A 261 -5.32 -10.31 13.13
C ILE A 261 -6.06 -9.02 12.77
N THR A 262 -6.12 -8.09 13.72
CA THR A 262 -6.54 -6.72 13.48
C THR A 262 -5.47 -5.76 13.97
N PRO A 263 -5.12 -4.70 13.20
CA PRO A 263 -4.22 -3.65 13.68
C PRO A 263 -4.92 -2.70 14.66
N ASP A 264 -4.13 -1.90 15.36
CA ASP A 264 -4.65 -0.76 16.13
C ASP A 264 -4.94 0.45 15.25
N ILE A 265 -4.12 0.62 14.21
CA ILE A 265 -4.30 1.66 13.20
C ILE A 265 -3.99 1.04 11.84
N GLN A 266 -4.92 1.19 10.90
CA GLN A 266 -4.72 0.82 9.51
C GLN A 266 -4.59 2.09 8.66
N VAL A 267 -3.57 2.17 7.81
CA VAL A 267 -3.41 3.26 6.84
C VAL A 267 -3.99 2.83 5.50
N ILE A 268 -4.82 3.67 4.90
CA ILE A 268 -5.52 3.41 3.64
C ILE A 268 -5.36 4.57 2.65
N ALA A 269 -5.31 4.29 1.36
CA ALA A 269 -5.36 5.25 0.26
C ALA A 269 -5.63 4.52 -1.06
N LYS A 270 -5.13 5.00 -2.19
CA LYS A 270 -5.15 4.36 -3.52
C LYS A 270 -6.52 3.77 -3.87
N GLY A 271 -6.73 2.46 -3.66
CA GLY A 271 -8.01 1.79 -3.88
C GLY A 271 -9.18 2.38 -3.10
N LEU A 272 -8.93 3.17 -2.04
CA LEU A 272 -9.99 3.91 -1.35
C LEU A 272 -10.74 4.84 -2.30
N GLY A 273 -10.03 5.62 -3.09
CA GLY A 273 -10.61 6.58 -4.05
C GLY A 273 -10.44 6.17 -5.51
N GLY A 274 -9.80 5.02 -5.80
CA GLY A 274 -9.67 4.45 -7.13
C GLY A 274 -8.98 5.35 -8.17
N GLY A 275 -8.29 6.41 -7.72
CA GLY A 275 -7.63 7.39 -8.61
C GLY A 275 -8.54 8.53 -9.08
N TYR A 276 -9.82 8.56 -8.69
CA TYR A 276 -10.77 9.61 -9.08
C TYR A 276 -10.53 10.93 -8.35
N GLN A 277 -10.17 10.84 -7.06
CA GLN A 277 -9.74 12.00 -6.27
C GLN A 277 -8.57 11.62 -5.36
N PRO A 278 -7.64 12.54 -5.08
CA PRO A 278 -6.66 12.35 -4.03
C PRO A 278 -7.35 12.16 -2.67
N ILE A 279 -7.18 10.97 -2.09
CA ILE A 279 -7.69 10.64 -0.76
C ILE A 279 -6.83 9.54 -0.12
N GLY A 280 -6.68 9.62 1.18
CA GLY A 280 -6.13 8.61 2.06
C GLY A 280 -6.74 8.74 3.43
N GLY A 281 -6.27 7.97 4.37
CA GLY A 281 -6.74 8.06 5.75
C GLY A 281 -6.19 6.98 6.65
N ILE A 282 -6.71 6.98 7.86
CA ILE A 282 -6.50 5.90 8.83
C ILE A 282 -7.84 5.40 9.35
N LEU A 283 -7.90 4.08 9.58
CA LEU A 283 -8.95 3.44 10.37
C LEU A 283 -8.35 3.10 11.73
N VAL A 284 -9.08 3.40 12.79
CA VAL A 284 -8.55 3.39 14.16
C VAL A 284 -9.37 2.48 15.06
N HIS A 285 -8.70 1.62 15.81
CA HIS A 285 -9.33 0.73 16.78
C HIS A 285 -9.95 1.51 17.94
N GLY A 286 -11.13 1.09 18.40
CA GLY A 286 -11.89 1.74 19.46
C GLY A 286 -11.09 2.04 20.72
N ARG A 287 -10.16 1.13 21.13
CA ARG A 287 -9.30 1.35 22.30
C ARG A 287 -8.40 2.59 22.22
N VAL A 288 -7.95 2.93 21.00
CA VAL A 288 -7.11 4.13 20.77
C VAL A 288 -7.97 5.38 20.90
N ILE A 289 -9.14 5.37 20.27
CA ILE A 289 -10.11 6.48 20.33
C ILE A 289 -10.59 6.70 21.76
N GLU A 290 -10.88 5.64 22.49
CA GLU A 290 -11.31 5.71 23.88
C GLU A 290 -10.25 6.39 24.76
N ALA A 291 -8.97 6.07 24.57
CA ALA A 291 -7.88 6.72 25.30
C ALA A 291 -7.82 8.23 25.02
N LEU A 292 -7.93 8.65 23.76
CA LEU A 292 -7.95 10.07 23.39
C LEU A 292 -9.20 10.78 23.97
N THR A 293 -10.36 10.14 23.90
CA THR A 293 -11.62 10.70 24.38
C THR A 293 -11.62 10.89 25.89
N ARG A 294 -11.10 9.93 26.66
CA ARG A 294 -10.96 10.03 28.11
C ARG A 294 -9.88 11.01 28.55
N GLY A 295 -8.85 11.19 27.73
CA GLY A 295 -7.74 12.09 27.97
C GLY A 295 -8.06 13.53 27.55
N SER A 296 -7.37 14.01 26.51
CA SER A 296 -7.52 15.39 26.01
C SER A 296 -8.85 15.68 25.31
N GLY A 297 -9.59 14.66 24.88
CA GLY A 297 -10.83 14.78 24.10
C GLY A 297 -10.63 15.29 22.67
N THR A 298 -9.38 15.36 22.18
CA THR A 298 -9.07 15.91 20.85
C THR A 298 -7.94 15.12 20.19
N PHE A 299 -7.96 15.04 18.87
CA PHE A 299 -6.79 14.64 18.09
C PHE A 299 -6.03 15.88 17.62
N LYS A 300 -4.82 16.09 18.15
CA LYS A 300 -3.99 17.29 17.87
C LYS A 300 -3.28 17.20 16.52
N HIS A 301 -4.05 16.93 15.49
CA HIS A 301 -3.60 16.85 14.11
C HIS A 301 -4.75 17.26 13.20
N GLY A 302 -4.51 18.21 12.31
CA GLY A 302 -5.50 18.69 11.36
C GLY A 302 -4.82 19.23 10.12
N GLN A 303 -5.52 19.19 9.01
CA GLN A 303 -5.11 19.81 7.75
C GLN A 303 -6.32 20.43 7.05
N THR A 304 -6.04 21.40 6.19
CA THR A 304 -7.09 22.20 5.52
C THR A 304 -8.06 21.32 4.71
N TYR A 305 -7.58 20.32 4.02
CA TYR A 305 -8.40 19.44 3.16
C TYR A 305 -8.81 18.10 3.84
N GLN A 306 -8.71 18.02 5.16
CA GLN A 306 -9.23 16.89 5.92
C GLN A 306 -10.69 16.64 5.59
N ALA A 307 -11.06 15.38 5.31
CA ALA A 307 -12.42 14.97 4.99
C ALA A 307 -13.08 15.80 3.87
N HIS A 308 -12.32 16.13 2.81
CA HIS A 308 -12.80 16.97 1.69
C HIS A 308 -14.06 16.35 1.05
N PRO A 309 -15.19 17.09 0.97
CA PRO A 309 -16.48 16.52 0.59
C PRO A 309 -16.46 15.79 -0.76
N VAL A 310 -15.83 16.37 -1.79
CA VAL A 310 -15.76 15.76 -3.14
C VAL A 310 -14.87 14.51 -3.13
N ALA A 311 -13.77 14.53 -2.38
CA ALA A 311 -12.89 13.36 -2.27
C ALA A 311 -13.59 12.20 -1.53
N CYS A 312 -14.32 12.51 -0.45
CA CYS A 312 -15.11 11.51 0.28
C CYS A 312 -16.27 10.98 -0.56
N ALA A 313 -16.96 11.81 -1.34
CA ALA A 313 -18.04 11.36 -2.24
C ALA A 313 -17.51 10.45 -3.35
N ALA A 314 -16.35 10.78 -3.94
CA ALA A 314 -15.69 9.92 -4.91
C ALA A 314 -15.32 8.56 -4.29
N ALA A 315 -14.69 8.58 -3.11
CA ALA A 315 -14.30 7.36 -2.41
C ALA A 315 -15.51 6.51 -1.99
N LEU A 316 -16.57 7.13 -1.47
CA LEU A 316 -17.81 6.43 -1.15
C LEU A 316 -18.37 5.72 -2.37
N ALA A 317 -18.48 6.40 -3.51
CA ALA A 317 -18.99 5.82 -4.75
C ALA A 317 -18.08 4.68 -5.26
N VAL A 318 -16.75 4.79 -5.10
CA VAL A 318 -15.81 3.70 -5.42
C VAL A 318 -16.08 2.48 -4.57
N GLN A 319 -16.25 2.64 -3.25
CA GLN A 319 -16.50 1.53 -2.34
C GLN A 319 -17.92 0.93 -2.54
N GLU A 320 -18.92 1.75 -2.89
CA GLU A 320 -20.26 1.27 -3.28
C GLU A 320 -20.16 0.36 -4.51
N VAL A 321 -19.44 0.75 -5.57
CA VAL A 321 -19.23 -0.08 -6.76
C VAL A 321 -18.51 -1.38 -6.41
N ILE A 322 -17.45 -1.33 -5.60
CA ILE A 322 -16.73 -2.55 -5.18
C ILE A 322 -17.67 -3.54 -4.50
N ARG A 323 -18.57 -3.06 -3.62
CA ARG A 323 -19.55 -3.87 -2.91
C ARG A 323 -20.65 -4.39 -3.86
N ASP A 324 -21.29 -3.49 -4.60
CA ASP A 324 -22.52 -3.77 -5.33
C ASP A 324 -22.28 -4.63 -6.58
N GLU A 325 -21.13 -4.45 -7.23
CA GLU A 325 -20.68 -5.28 -8.36
C GLU A 325 -19.85 -6.51 -7.91
N LYS A 326 -19.73 -6.77 -6.59
CA LYS A 326 -19.01 -7.92 -6.03
C LYS A 326 -17.56 -8.03 -6.51
N LEU A 327 -16.87 -6.89 -6.62
CA LEU A 327 -15.55 -6.84 -7.21
C LEU A 327 -14.46 -7.51 -6.36
N LEU A 328 -14.69 -7.78 -5.08
CA LEU A 328 -13.80 -8.60 -4.26
C LEU A 328 -13.74 -10.05 -4.77
N ASP A 329 -14.89 -10.60 -5.19
CA ASP A 329 -14.93 -11.96 -5.76
C ASP A 329 -14.26 -11.99 -7.14
N ASN A 330 -14.49 -10.94 -7.97
CA ASN A 330 -13.79 -10.81 -9.24
C ASN A 330 -12.28 -10.66 -9.05
N ALA A 331 -11.81 -9.89 -8.07
CA ALA A 331 -10.40 -9.75 -7.76
C ALA A 331 -9.73 -11.08 -7.38
N LYS A 332 -10.44 -11.95 -6.63
CA LYS A 332 -9.96 -13.31 -6.35
C LYS A 332 -9.91 -14.18 -7.60
N ALA A 333 -11.00 -14.22 -8.37
CA ALA A 333 -11.11 -15.06 -9.55
C ALA A 333 -10.11 -14.66 -10.65
N MET A 334 -10.04 -13.37 -10.97
CA MET A 334 -9.13 -12.85 -11.98
C MET A 334 -7.67 -12.88 -11.49
N GLY A 335 -7.46 -12.74 -10.19
CA GLY A 335 -6.15 -12.91 -9.57
C GLY A 335 -5.61 -14.33 -9.73
N ALA A 336 -6.44 -15.35 -9.52
CA ALA A 336 -6.06 -16.75 -9.75
C ALA A 336 -5.74 -17.03 -11.24
N LEU A 337 -6.52 -16.46 -12.18
CA LEU A 337 -6.23 -16.57 -13.62
C LEU A 337 -4.92 -15.86 -13.98
N LEU A 338 -4.63 -14.70 -13.38
CA LEU A 338 -3.38 -13.98 -13.61
C LEU A 338 -2.18 -14.79 -13.10
N GLU A 339 -2.27 -15.34 -11.89
CA GLU A 339 -1.26 -16.24 -11.31
C GLU A 339 -0.99 -17.43 -12.21
N GLN A 340 -2.06 -18.13 -12.62
CA GLN A 340 -1.95 -19.28 -13.52
C GLN A 340 -1.26 -18.91 -14.83
N GLY A 341 -1.72 -17.86 -15.51
CA GLY A 341 -1.15 -17.44 -16.79
C GLY A 341 0.32 -17.02 -16.69
N LEU A 342 0.69 -16.30 -15.61
CA LEU A 342 2.08 -15.92 -15.36
C LEU A 342 2.95 -17.16 -15.07
N THR A 343 2.46 -18.11 -14.27
CA THR A 343 3.18 -19.34 -13.93
C THR A 343 3.37 -20.24 -15.14
N GLU A 344 2.35 -20.44 -15.95
CA GLU A 344 2.42 -21.25 -17.18
C GLU A 344 3.41 -20.66 -18.19
N ARG A 345 3.38 -19.34 -18.37
CA ARG A 345 4.22 -18.65 -19.36
C ARG A 345 5.65 -18.42 -18.90
N LEU A 346 5.85 -18.06 -17.65
CA LEU A 346 7.12 -17.55 -17.12
C LEU A 346 7.76 -18.47 -16.07
N GLY A 347 7.03 -19.39 -15.46
CA GLY A 347 7.50 -20.22 -14.36
C GLY A 347 8.75 -21.04 -14.66
N ASN A 348 8.98 -21.40 -15.93
CA ASN A 348 10.18 -22.11 -16.38
C ASN A 348 11.22 -21.21 -17.04
N HIS A 349 10.99 -19.90 -17.12
CA HIS A 349 11.94 -18.99 -17.75
C HIS A 349 13.22 -18.84 -16.91
N ALA A 350 14.39 -18.94 -17.54
CA ALA A 350 15.69 -18.97 -16.87
C ALA A 350 15.98 -17.74 -15.98
N ASN A 351 15.36 -16.60 -16.33
CA ASN A 351 15.58 -15.33 -15.63
C ASN A 351 14.43 -14.91 -14.71
N ILE A 352 13.46 -15.79 -14.46
CA ILE A 352 12.39 -15.55 -13.47
C ILE A 352 12.72 -16.32 -12.20
N GLY A 353 12.94 -15.59 -11.11
CA GLY A 353 13.29 -16.16 -9.82
C GLY A 353 12.06 -16.54 -9.01
N ASP A 354 11.08 -15.66 -8.97
CA ASP A 354 9.87 -15.84 -8.18
C ASP A 354 8.67 -15.14 -8.82
N ILE A 355 7.49 -15.73 -8.68
CA ILE A 355 6.19 -15.16 -9.03
C ILE A 355 5.36 -15.22 -7.75
N ARG A 356 5.01 -14.06 -7.20
CA ARG A 356 4.34 -13.98 -5.91
C ARG A 356 3.29 -12.90 -5.87
N GLY A 357 2.29 -13.07 -5.01
CA GLY A 357 1.23 -12.09 -4.86
C GLY A 357 0.00 -12.64 -4.19
N ARG A 358 -1.09 -11.86 -4.25
CA ARG A 358 -2.39 -12.24 -3.69
C ARG A 358 -3.50 -11.40 -4.35
N GLY A 359 -4.62 -12.03 -4.73
CA GLY A 359 -5.69 -11.37 -5.47
C GLY A 359 -5.18 -10.78 -6.79
N LEU A 360 -5.52 -9.52 -7.07
CA LEU A 360 -5.00 -8.79 -8.25
C LEU A 360 -3.76 -7.95 -7.92
N PHE A 361 -2.81 -8.52 -7.17
CA PHE A 361 -1.56 -7.88 -6.77
C PHE A 361 -0.40 -8.86 -6.87
N TRP A 362 0.22 -8.94 -8.07
CA TRP A 362 1.25 -9.93 -8.40
C TRP A 362 2.55 -9.26 -8.81
N ALA A 363 3.66 -9.90 -8.50
CA ALA A 363 4.97 -9.48 -8.96
C ALA A 363 5.79 -10.64 -9.48
N ILE A 364 6.63 -10.33 -10.46
CA ILE A 364 7.58 -11.22 -11.08
C ILE A 364 8.98 -10.71 -10.74
N GLU A 365 9.76 -11.47 -9.99
CA GLU A 365 11.14 -11.13 -9.65
C GLU A 365 12.13 -11.68 -10.65
N LEU A 366 13.04 -10.81 -11.08
CA LEU A 366 14.01 -11.11 -12.11
C LEU A 366 15.35 -11.52 -11.51
N VAL A 367 15.93 -12.59 -12.04
CA VAL A 367 17.24 -13.09 -11.63
C VAL A 367 18.10 -13.40 -12.85
N ARG A 368 19.40 -13.22 -12.72
CA ARG A 368 20.36 -13.66 -13.74
C ARG A 368 20.54 -15.18 -13.71
N ASP A 369 20.46 -15.76 -12.54
CA ASP A 369 20.61 -17.20 -12.31
C ASP A 369 19.64 -17.64 -11.20
N ARG A 370 18.81 -18.64 -11.49
CA ARG A 370 17.76 -19.13 -10.58
C ARG A 370 18.30 -19.91 -9.39
N ALA A 371 19.36 -20.71 -9.60
CA ALA A 371 19.88 -21.59 -8.57
C ALA A 371 20.55 -20.80 -7.45
N THR A 372 21.28 -19.76 -7.82
CA THR A 372 21.97 -18.88 -6.87
C THR A 372 21.18 -17.65 -6.49
N LYS A 373 20.00 -17.43 -7.12
CA LYS A 373 19.20 -16.21 -7.01
C LYS A 373 20.00 -14.93 -7.33
N ALA A 374 21.08 -15.06 -8.12
CA ALA A 374 21.94 -13.95 -8.50
C ALA A 374 21.15 -12.93 -9.36
N VAL A 375 21.32 -11.66 -9.09
CA VAL A 375 20.62 -10.59 -9.81
C VAL A 375 21.42 -10.04 -10.98
N PHE A 376 20.76 -9.30 -11.84
CA PHE A 376 21.41 -8.58 -12.94
C PHE A 376 22.21 -7.38 -12.42
N ASP A 377 23.17 -6.94 -13.22
CA ASP A 377 23.89 -5.69 -12.94
C ASP A 377 22.91 -4.51 -13.05
N PRO A 378 22.81 -3.65 -12.01
CA PRO A 378 21.95 -2.48 -12.06
C PRO A 378 22.24 -1.52 -13.22
N ALA A 379 23.47 -1.52 -13.76
CA ALA A 379 23.84 -0.72 -14.93
C ALA A 379 23.05 -1.08 -16.20
N LEU A 380 22.44 -2.27 -16.26
CA LEU A 380 21.56 -2.68 -17.36
C LEU A 380 20.22 -1.96 -17.37
N ALA A 381 19.84 -1.31 -16.26
CA ALA A 381 18.57 -0.61 -16.07
C ALA A 381 17.38 -1.45 -16.58
N LEU A 382 17.34 -2.74 -16.16
CA LEU A 382 16.43 -3.73 -16.73
C LEU A 382 14.96 -3.35 -16.49
N ASN A 383 14.64 -2.83 -15.32
CA ASN A 383 13.32 -2.31 -15.00
C ASN A 383 12.85 -1.22 -15.98
N GLU A 384 13.71 -0.26 -16.36
CA GLU A 384 13.33 0.79 -17.32
C GLU A 384 13.18 0.25 -18.75
N ARG A 385 14.00 -0.73 -19.13
CA ARG A 385 13.87 -1.40 -20.43
C ARG A 385 12.58 -2.18 -20.54
N ILE A 386 12.22 -2.95 -19.51
CA ILE A 386 10.95 -3.70 -19.47
C ILE A 386 9.77 -2.73 -19.50
N LYS A 387 9.84 -1.63 -18.78
CA LYS A 387 8.80 -0.59 -18.79
C LYS A 387 8.54 -0.08 -20.20
N LYS A 388 9.61 0.22 -20.93
CA LYS A 388 9.51 0.72 -22.30
C LYS A 388 8.94 -0.34 -23.24
N GLU A 389 9.49 -1.55 -23.24
CA GLU A 389 9.05 -2.64 -24.10
C GLU A 389 7.58 -3.03 -23.87
N ALA A 390 7.16 -3.12 -22.61
CA ALA A 390 5.77 -3.40 -22.27
C ALA A 390 4.85 -2.28 -22.76
N PHE A 391 5.23 -1.03 -22.56
CA PHE A 391 4.45 0.13 -23.02
C PHE A 391 4.32 0.15 -24.55
N ASP A 392 5.41 -0.08 -25.29
CA ASP A 392 5.40 -0.16 -26.75
C ASP A 392 4.50 -1.29 -27.28
N ARG A 393 4.33 -2.36 -26.50
CA ARG A 393 3.39 -3.48 -26.76
C ARG A 393 1.95 -3.20 -26.25
N GLY A 394 1.69 -2.02 -25.76
CA GLY A 394 0.37 -1.62 -25.25
C GLY A 394 0.05 -2.13 -23.85
N LEU A 395 1.04 -2.32 -22.97
CA LEU A 395 0.85 -2.69 -21.58
C LEU A 395 1.57 -1.72 -20.64
N ALA A 396 0.84 -1.05 -19.76
CA ALA A 396 1.41 -0.33 -18.64
C ALA A 396 1.55 -1.30 -17.45
N CYS A 397 2.78 -1.69 -17.12
CA CYS A 397 3.13 -2.43 -15.93
C CYS A 397 3.94 -1.53 -14.96
N TYR A 398 4.27 -2.03 -13.78
CA TYR A 398 4.99 -1.26 -12.76
C TYR A 398 6.32 -1.93 -12.39
N PRO A 399 7.37 -1.79 -13.23
CA PRO A 399 8.69 -2.31 -12.93
C PRO A 399 9.42 -1.45 -11.91
N MET A 400 10.17 -2.12 -11.03
CA MET A 400 10.97 -1.49 -9.99
C MET A 400 12.36 -2.13 -9.94
N GLY A 401 13.37 -1.31 -9.68
CA GLY A 401 14.72 -1.76 -9.34
C GLY A 401 14.97 -1.65 -7.83
N GLY A 402 16.04 -2.28 -7.37
CA GLY A 402 16.46 -2.20 -5.97
C GLY A 402 15.69 -3.11 -5.01
N THR A 403 15.18 -4.23 -5.50
CA THR A 403 14.35 -5.17 -4.74
C THR A 403 15.02 -5.68 -3.45
N ILE A 404 16.34 -5.88 -3.46
CA ILE A 404 17.05 -6.51 -2.33
C ILE A 404 17.46 -5.48 -1.27
N ASP A 405 18.11 -4.41 -1.70
CA ASP A 405 18.80 -3.47 -0.81
C ASP A 405 18.57 -1.99 -1.21
N GLY A 406 17.64 -1.76 -2.13
CA GLY A 406 17.37 -0.45 -2.71
C GLY A 406 18.20 -0.15 -3.96
N LYS A 407 19.18 -0.99 -4.33
CA LYS A 407 20.04 -0.84 -5.50
C LYS A 407 20.02 -2.05 -6.42
N HIS A 408 20.08 -3.25 -5.86
CA HIS A 408 20.21 -4.51 -6.58
C HIS A 408 18.85 -5.23 -6.66
N GLY A 409 18.67 -5.97 -7.78
CA GLY A 409 17.47 -6.73 -8.06
C GLY A 409 16.38 -5.93 -8.73
N ASP A 410 15.61 -6.58 -9.57
CA ASP A 410 14.50 -6.00 -10.32
C ASP A 410 13.26 -6.87 -10.19
N HIS A 411 12.09 -6.24 -10.16
CA HIS A 411 10.81 -6.92 -10.25
C HIS A 411 9.80 -6.10 -11.05
N VAL A 412 8.74 -6.75 -11.51
CA VAL A 412 7.63 -6.09 -12.19
C VAL A 412 6.34 -6.41 -11.45
N ILE A 413 5.57 -5.39 -11.13
CA ILE A 413 4.25 -5.53 -10.52
C ILE A 413 3.16 -5.42 -11.58
N LEU A 414 2.20 -6.34 -11.50
CA LEU A 414 0.92 -6.31 -12.18
C LEU A 414 -0.19 -6.18 -11.14
N ALA A 415 -1.00 -5.15 -11.28
CA ALA A 415 -2.09 -4.82 -10.37
C ALA A 415 -3.27 -4.22 -11.15
N PRO A 416 -3.84 -4.97 -12.11
CA PRO A 416 -4.90 -4.47 -12.96
C PRO A 416 -6.13 -4.06 -12.16
N PRO A 417 -7.04 -3.25 -12.73
CA PRO A 417 -8.32 -2.91 -12.12
C PRO A 417 -9.15 -4.14 -11.77
N TYR A 418 -9.97 -4.05 -10.72
CA TYR A 418 -10.83 -5.18 -10.27
C TYR A 418 -11.93 -5.54 -11.26
N VAL A 419 -12.27 -4.62 -12.17
CA VAL A 419 -13.23 -4.83 -13.25
C VAL A 419 -12.69 -5.62 -14.44
N VAL A 420 -11.40 -6.02 -14.39
CA VAL A 420 -10.74 -6.79 -15.46
C VAL A 420 -11.50 -8.09 -15.73
N THR A 421 -11.61 -8.45 -17.00
CA THR A 421 -12.23 -9.71 -17.47
C THR A 421 -11.18 -10.80 -17.71
N ALA A 422 -11.61 -12.06 -17.80
CA ALA A 422 -10.72 -13.17 -18.10
C ALA A 422 -9.97 -12.99 -19.45
N THR A 423 -10.66 -12.45 -20.46
CA THR A 423 -10.03 -12.13 -21.75
C THR A 423 -8.93 -11.08 -21.60
N GLU A 424 -9.19 -10.04 -20.83
CA GLU A 424 -8.21 -8.98 -20.59
C GLU A 424 -7.04 -9.43 -19.73
N VAL A 425 -7.24 -10.35 -18.78
CA VAL A 425 -6.15 -11.02 -18.04
C VAL A 425 -5.26 -11.79 -19.03
N GLY A 426 -5.86 -12.54 -19.98
CA GLY A 426 -5.12 -13.21 -21.04
C GLY A 426 -4.28 -12.24 -21.88
N MET A 427 -4.85 -11.09 -22.27
CA MET A 427 -4.12 -10.04 -23.00
C MET A 427 -2.96 -9.44 -22.19
N ILE A 428 -3.14 -9.23 -20.87
CA ILE A 428 -2.06 -8.74 -19.98
C ILE A 428 -0.91 -9.73 -19.94
N VAL A 429 -1.21 -11.03 -19.75
CA VAL A 429 -0.19 -12.10 -19.72
C VAL A 429 0.52 -12.25 -21.07
N GLU A 430 -0.20 -12.09 -22.18
CA GLU A 430 0.38 -12.18 -23.52
C GLU A 430 1.33 -11.02 -23.84
N ARG A 431 0.94 -9.78 -23.47
CA ARG A 431 1.73 -8.57 -23.75
C ARG A 431 2.94 -8.41 -22.82
N PHE A 432 2.85 -9.02 -21.64
CA PHE A 432 3.95 -9.09 -20.68
C PHE A 432 4.94 -10.20 -21.05
#